data_dcfc5fb9a1fbfd5e631b63c9161dbe8b
#
_entry.id   dcfc5fb9a1fbfd5e631b63c9161dbe8b
#
_cell.length_a   1.000
_cell.length_b   1.000
_cell.length_c   1.000
_cell.angle_alpha   90.00
_cell.angle_beta   90.00
_cell.angle_gamma   90.00
#
_symmetry.space_group_name_H-M   'P 1'
#
loop_
_entity.id
_entity.type
_entity.pdbx_description
1 polymer ?
#
loop_
_entity_poly.entity_id
_entity_poly.type
_entity_poly.pdbx_seq_one_letter_code
_entity_poly.pdbx_strand_id
1 'polypeptide(L)'
;MPRRLSAVLSTVLAVSLLAACGGGGAAENDPDGKVTLTFTGYGGDGQKAMIASYQKPYSAEHSNVSFVNTSPPDVAQVKAQVLSKSVKWDVVAVAPAAATQNCGTLFEELDFSDLAEKNNLVDGTVGKCYLGNWINANPIAYRTDAFPDAAKAPKTVADFFDVKKFPGKRGVLTNIQNGVLEYALLGDGVAPEKMYPLDVPRALKKLDTIRSQTTFAPNVGALQQAVGAGQVDMFILPDSRLVPLMNSGTKITVTWDVTVTALNAFAIPKGSPNKEAARRFIETVVSPQSVEAISEALGTQPINTAAKATLSENAQKVQVAGPQNTGKVVQQDVDWYSKNFDQVNTQVNNWLVG
;
A
#
# COMPACT_ATOMS: atom_id res chain seq x y z
N MET A 1 70.58 -41.63 -13.32
CA MET A 1 71.70 -40.85 -13.96
C MET A 1 71.19 -39.53 -14.44
N PRO A 2 72.02 -38.53 -14.52
CA PRO A 2 72.23 -37.61 -13.41
C PRO A 2 71.93 -36.12 -13.78
N ARG A 3 71.83 -35.30 -12.72
CA ARG A 3 72.44 -33.91 -12.55
C ARG A 3 72.03 -32.80 -13.55
N ARG A 4 71.79 -31.57 -13.17
CA ARG A 4 72.47 -30.60 -12.27
C ARG A 4 71.47 -29.49 -11.95
N LEU A 5 71.27 -29.08 -10.77
CA LEU A 5 71.84 -27.89 -10.07
C LEU A 5 72.20 -26.65 -10.94
N SER A 6 71.51 -25.58 -10.69
CA SER A 6 72.19 -24.28 -10.50
C SER A 6 71.28 -23.33 -9.76
N ALA A 7 71.86 -22.68 -8.77
CA ALA A 7 71.32 -21.77 -7.80
C ALA A 7 71.47 -20.30 -8.24
N VAL A 8 70.89 -19.44 -7.38
CA VAL A 8 71.24 -18.02 -7.10
C VAL A 8 70.52 -16.99 -7.98
N LEU A 9 69.68 -16.14 -7.42
CA LEU A 9 70.12 -14.98 -6.68
C LEU A 9 68.93 -14.27 -5.99
N SER A 10 69.11 -13.94 -4.75
CA SER A 10 68.21 -13.16 -3.92
C SER A 10 68.16 -11.70 -4.36
N THR A 11 66.95 -11.10 -4.43
CA THR A 11 66.85 -9.67 -4.36
C THR A 11 65.69 -9.35 -3.39
N VAL A 12 66.09 -8.82 -2.25
CA VAL A 12 65.24 -8.22 -1.22
C VAL A 12 64.68 -6.90 -1.75
N LEU A 13 63.41 -6.76 -1.87
CA LEU A 13 62.78 -5.45 -2.05
C LEU A 13 61.74 -5.20 -0.97
N ALA A 14 61.94 -4.10 -0.28
CA ALA A 14 61.21 -3.67 0.88
C ALA A 14 59.70 -3.49 0.63
N VAL A 15 58.91 -4.15 1.46
CA VAL A 15 57.47 -3.91 1.53
C VAL A 15 57.19 -2.70 2.42
N SER A 16 56.77 -1.60 1.79
CA SER A 16 56.20 -0.44 2.51
C SER A 16 54.75 -0.78 2.87
N LEU A 17 54.47 -1.09 4.12
CA LEU A 17 53.13 -1.15 4.70
C LEU A 17 52.56 0.25 4.77
N LEU A 18 51.69 0.61 3.85
CA LEU A 18 50.74 1.72 4.04
C LEU A 18 49.51 1.16 4.73
N ALA A 19 49.45 1.34 6.04
CA ALA A 19 48.24 1.17 6.81
C ALA A 19 47.31 2.34 6.45
N ALA A 20 46.36 2.11 5.54
CA ALA A 20 45.22 2.98 5.34
C ALA A 20 44.16 2.63 6.38
N CYS A 21 44.18 3.29 7.53
CA CYS A 21 43.01 3.40 8.40
C CYS A 21 41.95 4.21 7.64
N GLY A 22 41.11 3.55 6.89
CA GLY A 22 39.90 4.14 6.33
C GLY A 22 38.85 4.19 7.44
N GLY A 23 38.74 5.33 8.14
CA GLY A 23 37.57 5.64 8.93
C GLY A 23 36.34 5.59 8.04
N GLY A 24 35.34 4.78 8.39
CA GLY A 24 34.01 4.81 7.78
C GLY A 24 33.32 6.12 8.14
N GLY A 25 33.65 7.20 7.41
CA GLY A 25 32.80 8.38 7.33
C GLY A 25 31.57 7.98 6.54
N ALA A 26 30.37 8.17 7.12
CA ALA A 26 29.16 8.20 6.34
C ALA A 26 29.42 9.15 5.14
N ALA A 27 29.20 8.66 3.93
CA ALA A 27 29.28 9.50 2.75
C ALA A 27 28.24 10.61 2.94
N GLU A 28 28.70 11.84 3.15
CA GLU A 28 27.88 13.02 2.99
C GLU A 28 27.32 12.96 1.57
N ASN A 29 25.98 13.00 1.48
CA ASN A 29 25.27 12.93 0.22
C ASN A 29 25.79 14.05 -0.69
N ASP A 30 26.57 13.67 -1.68
CA ASP A 30 26.89 14.53 -2.81
C ASP A 30 25.59 14.82 -3.56
N PRO A 31 25.05 16.04 -3.57
CA PRO A 31 23.80 16.35 -4.22
C PRO A 31 23.81 16.05 -5.73
N ASP A 32 24.97 15.93 -6.35
CA ASP A 32 25.17 15.57 -7.75
C ASP A 32 25.57 14.10 -7.94
N GLY A 33 25.72 13.34 -6.85
CA GLY A 33 26.04 11.92 -6.87
C GLY A 33 24.87 11.05 -7.39
N LYS A 34 25.18 9.97 -8.13
CA LYS A 34 24.17 9.00 -8.58
C LYS A 34 23.54 8.28 -7.39
N VAL A 35 22.21 8.36 -7.26
CA VAL A 35 21.42 7.71 -6.24
C VAL A 35 20.49 6.68 -6.87
N THR A 36 20.44 5.47 -6.32
CA THR A 36 19.44 4.47 -6.69
C THR A 36 18.54 4.23 -5.49
N LEU A 37 17.27 4.63 -5.60
CA LEU A 37 16.25 4.40 -4.57
C LEU A 37 15.60 3.03 -4.76
N THR A 38 15.63 2.19 -3.73
CA THR A 38 14.84 0.97 -3.71
C THR A 38 13.44 1.28 -3.19
N PHE A 39 12.48 1.21 -4.10
CA PHE A 39 11.07 1.48 -3.85
C PHE A 39 10.29 0.17 -3.72
N THR A 40 9.61 -0.03 -2.59
CA THR A 40 8.82 -1.24 -2.32
C THR A 40 7.33 -0.90 -2.30
N GLY A 41 6.63 -1.34 -3.33
CA GLY A 41 5.19 -1.08 -3.50
C GLY A 41 4.34 -2.35 -3.59
N TYR A 42 3.06 -2.18 -3.97
CA TYR A 42 2.07 -3.26 -3.90
C TYR A 42 2.09 -4.23 -5.11
N GLY A 43 3.04 -4.08 -6.04
CA GLY A 43 3.12 -4.93 -7.24
C GLY A 43 1.99 -4.69 -8.26
N GLY A 44 2.04 -5.45 -9.36
CA GLY A 44 1.02 -5.44 -10.42
C GLY A 44 0.77 -4.05 -11.02
N ASP A 45 -0.50 -3.77 -11.33
CA ASP A 45 -0.89 -2.52 -11.99
C ASP A 45 -0.72 -1.28 -11.10
N GLY A 46 -0.90 -1.43 -9.78
CA GLY A 46 -0.60 -0.36 -8.83
C GLY A 46 0.87 0.05 -8.87
N GLN A 47 1.80 -0.91 -8.95
CA GLN A 47 3.24 -0.61 -9.10
C GLN A 47 3.54 0.08 -10.42
N LYS A 48 2.92 -0.38 -11.52
CA LYS A 48 3.08 0.27 -12.84
C LYS A 48 2.60 1.71 -12.81
N ALA A 49 1.45 1.96 -12.17
CA ALA A 49 0.89 3.30 -12.02
C ALA A 49 1.84 4.21 -11.20
N MET A 50 2.36 3.73 -10.04
CA MET A 50 3.33 4.50 -9.24
C MET A 50 4.61 4.81 -10.00
N ILE A 51 5.11 3.86 -10.81
CA ILE A 51 6.27 4.10 -11.69
C ILE A 51 5.96 5.21 -12.70
N ALA A 52 4.80 5.15 -13.34
CA ALA A 52 4.41 6.12 -14.36
C ALA A 52 4.12 7.51 -13.78
N SER A 53 3.40 7.57 -12.66
CA SER A 53 2.90 8.82 -12.08
C SER A 53 3.92 9.52 -11.18
N TYR A 54 4.85 8.79 -10.55
CA TYR A 54 5.79 9.34 -9.57
C TYR A 54 7.24 9.22 -10.02
N GLN A 55 7.71 7.99 -10.34
CA GLN A 55 9.14 7.76 -10.53
C GLN A 55 9.67 8.32 -11.84
N LYS A 56 8.95 8.11 -12.95
CA LYS A 56 9.38 8.60 -14.27
C LYS A 56 9.45 10.13 -14.34
N PRO A 57 8.43 10.90 -13.89
CA PRO A 57 8.54 12.34 -13.83
C PRO A 57 9.68 12.79 -12.93
N TYR A 58 9.84 12.20 -11.74
CA TYR A 58 10.90 12.53 -10.82
C TYR A 58 12.30 12.30 -11.43
N SER A 59 12.54 11.14 -12.06
CA SER A 59 13.84 10.86 -12.71
C SER A 59 14.10 11.74 -13.94
N ALA A 60 13.05 12.25 -14.59
CA ALA A 60 13.23 13.20 -15.70
C ALA A 60 13.73 14.56 -15.21
N GLU A 61 13.30 15.00 -14.03
CA GLU A 61 13.74 16.25 -13.40
C GLU A 61 15.04 16.08 -12.61
N HIS A 62 15.31 14.87 -12.08
CA HIS A 62 16.47 14.52 -11.27
C HIS A 62 17.24 13.37 -11.93
N SER A 63 18.01 13.68 -12.99
CA SER A 63 18.69 12.69 -13.83
C SER A 63 19.74 11.83 -13.10
N ASN A 64 20.18 12.27 -11.92
CA ASN A 64 21.04 11.51 -11.02
C ASN A 64 20.31 10.48 -10.15
N VAL A 65 18.95 10.46 -10.15
CA VAL A 65 18.15 9.53 -9.36
C VAL A 65 17.50 8.46 -10.24
N SER A 66 17.71 7.21 -9.88
CA SER A 66 17.11 6.04 -10.50
C SER A 66 16.37 5.20 -9.47
N PHE A 67 15.53 4.26 -9.92
CA PHE A 67 14.73 3.42 -9.04
C PHE A 67 14.91 1.93 -9.33
N VAL A 68 15.02 1.14 -8.25
CA VAL A 68 14.81 -0.30 -8.25
C VAL A 68 13.48 -0.59 -7.56
N ASN A 69 12.62 -1.37 -8.19
CA ASN A 69 11.29 -1.67 -7.69
C ASN A 69 11.19 -3.07 -7.13
N THR A 70 10.63 -3.21 -5.93
CA THR A 70 10.33 -4.50 -5.27
C THR A 70 8.88 -4.56 -4.82
N SER A 71 8.38 -5.75 -4.52
CA SER A 71 7.04 -6.02 -3.96
C SER A 71 6.99 -7.45 -3.39
N PRO A 72 6.07 -7.74 -2.48
CA PRO A 72 5.17 -6.83 -1.76
C PRO A 72 5.87 -6.07 -0.62
N PRO A 73 5.28 -4.97 -0.12
CA PRO A 73 5.75 -4.31 1.09
C PRO A 73 5.37 -5.17 2.31
N ASP A 74 6.30 -5.27 3.26
CA ASP A 74 6.11 -6.07 4.48
C ASP A 74 6.85 -5.43 5.65
N VAL A 75 6.11 -5.07 6.71
CA VAL A 75 6.65 -4.48 7.93
C VAL A 75 7.60 -5.44 8.67
N ALA A 76 7.34 -6.75 8.62
CA ALA A 76 8.23 -7.73 9.21
C ALA A 76 9.60 -7.78 8.51
N GLN A 77 9.62 -7.61 7.19
CA GLN A 77 10.87 -7.48 6.44
C GLN A 77 11.59 -6.16 6.73
N VAL A 78 10.86 -5.04 6.87
CA VAL A 78 11.45 -3.77 7.35
C VAL A 78 12.11 -3.99 8.70
N LYS A 79 11.42 -4.63 9.65
CA LYS A 79 11.94 -4.97 10.97
C LYS A 79 13.22 -5.80 10.89
N ALA A 80 13.25 -6.83 10.05
CA ALA A 80 14.44 -7.67 9.86
C ALA A 80 15.63 -6.86 9.32
N GLN A 81 15.42 -5.98 8.35
CA GLN A 81 16.45 -5.11 7.77
C GLN A 81 16.99 -4.11 8.81
N VAL A 82 16.12 -3.46 9.56
CA VAL A 82 16.49 -2.48 10.61
C VAL A 82 17.27 -3.15 11.72
N LEU A 83 16.79 -4.29 12.25
CA LEU A 83 17.47 -5.02 13.34
C LEU A 83 18.84 -5.58 12.92
N SER A 84 18.98 -6.01 11.68
CA SER A 84 20.27 -6.47 11.13
C SER A 84 21.21 -5.33 10.74
N LYS A 85 20.76 -4.07 10.85
CA LYS A 85 21.51 -2.86 10.39
C LYS A 85 21.92 -2.97 8.90
N SER A 86 21.11 -3.66 8.08
CA SER A 86 21.33 -3.85 6.65
C SER A 86 20.06 -3.46 5.89
N VAL A 87 19.73 -2.17 5.94
CA VAL A 87 18.54 -1.61 5.29
C VAL A 87 18.82 -1.45 3.79
N LYS A 88 17.98 -2.09 2.97
CA LYS A 88 18.06 -2.07 1.51
C LYS A 88 16.91 -1.32 0.86
N TRP A 89 15.81 -1.14 1.57
CA TRP A 89 14.64 -0.41 1.08
C TRP A 89 14.73 1.06 1.49
N ASP A 90 14.44 1.96 0.57
CA ASP A 90 14.51 3.39 0.82
C ASP A 90 13.12 4.01 0.97
N VAL A 91 12.16 3.55 0.16
CA VAL A 91 10.75 3.96 0.24
C VAL A 91 9.87 2.72 0.29
N VAL A 92 8.96 2.67 1.26
CA VAL A 92 8.04 1.54 1.44
C VAL A 92 6.61 2.04 1.47
N ALA A 93 5.74 1.44 0.64
CA ALA A 93 4.30 1.64 0.76
C ALA A 93 3.79 0.98 2.06
N VAL A 94 3.05 1.72 2.87
CA VAL A 94 2.68 1.29 4.22
C VAL A 94 1.34 1.88 4.64
N ALA A 95 0.64 1.19 5.57
CA ALA A 95 -0.46 1.80 6.31
C ALA A 95 0.03 2.95 7.17
N PRO A 96 -0.62 4.10 7.20
CA PRO A 96 -0.35 5.15 8.17
C PRO A 96 -0.28 4.66 9.61
N ALA A 97 -1.21 3.78 9.99
CA ALA A 97 -1.26 3.19 11.33
C ALA A 97 0.01 2.37 11.67
N ALA A 98 0.49 1.53 10.73
CA ALA A 98 1.71 0.76 10.93
C ALA A 98 2.96 1.64 10.97
N ALA A 99 3.01 2.69 10.15
CA ALA A 99 4.09 3.67 10.19
C ALA A 99 4.09 4.45 11.51
N THR A 100 2.91 4.85 12.00
CA THR A 100 2.76 5.57 13.27
C THR A 100 3.16 4.70 14.47
N GLN A 101 2.69 3.46 14.52
CA GLN A 101 3.03 2.52 15.59
C GLN A 101 4.54 2.27 15.70
N ASN A 102 5.21 2.21 14.57
CA ASN A 102 6.63 1.90 14.46
C ASN A 102 7.51 3.13 14.21
N CYS A 103 6.97 4.32 14.47
CA CYS A 103 7.64 5.59 14.26
C CYS A 103 8.88 5.71 15.18
N GLY A 104 10.00 6.11 14.60
CA GLY A 104 11.28 6.23 15.30
C GLY A 104 11.95 4.88 15.65
N THR A 105 11.25 3.75 15.48
CA THR A 105 11.81 2.40 15.71
C THR A 105 12.12 1.68 14.40
N LEU A 106 11.16 1.55 13.50
CA LEU A 106 11.31 0.92 12.19
C LEU A 106 11.27 1.92 11.03
N PHE A 107 10.64 3.07 11.25
CA PHE A 107 10.55 4.12 10.25
C PHE A 107 11.16 5.41 10.76
N GLU A 108 11.76 6.17 9.84
CA GLU A 108 12.37 7.46 10.13
C GLU A 108 11.30 8.49 10.53
N GLU A 109 11.63 9.32 11.51
CA GLU A 109 10.90 10.55 11.75
C GLU A 109 11.24 11.55 10.65
N LEU A 110 10.22 12.14 10.06
CA LEU A 110 10.33 13.03 8.91
C LEU A 110 9.77 14.41 9.30
N ASP A 111 10.51 15.45 8.92
CA ASP A 111 10.04 16.81 9.06
C ASP A 111 9.44 17.28 7.73
N PHE A 112 8.15 17.59 7.76
CA PHE A 112 7.39 18.13 6.65
C PHE A 112 6.88 19.54 6.96
N SER A 113 7.58 20.27 7.82
CA SER A 113 7.20 21.66 8.18
C SER A 113 7.26 22.60 6.97
N ASP A 114 8.18 22.35 6.06
CA ASP A 114 8.45 23.11 4.83
C ASP A 114 7.79 22.53 3.57
N LEU A 115 6.92 21.50 3.72
CA LEU A 115 6.22 20.89 2.59
C LEU A 115 5.32 21.92 1.89
N ALA A 116 5.62 22.24 0.63
CA ALA A 116 4.93 23.28 -0.14
C ALA A 116 3.40 23.04 -0.24
N GLU A 117 2.99 21.78 -0.42
CA GLU A 117 1.58 21.42 -0.60
C GLU A 117 0.80 21.25 0.70
N LYS A 118 1.42 21.41 1.87
CA LYS A 118 0.85 21.06 3.18
C LYS A 118 -0.57 21.59 3.41
N ASN A 119 -0.84 22.83 2.99
CA ASN A 119 -2.14 23.46 3.19
C ASN A 119 -3.23 22.98 2.21
N ASN A 120 -2.85 22.28 1.16
CA ASN A 120 -3.75 21.71 0.17
C ASN A 120 -4.04 20.24 0.42
N LEU A 121 -3.40 19.61 1.43
CA LEU A 121 -3.58 18.19 1.71
C LEU A 121 -4.79 17.96 2.61
N VAL A 122 -5.50 16.86 2.36
CA VAL A 122 -6.58 16.42 3.25
C VAL A 122 -6.00 15.98 4.61
N ASP A 123 -6.80 16.13 5.65
CA ASP A 123 -6.40 15.80 7.01
C ASP A 123 -5.88 14.36 7.13
N GLY A 124 -4.83 14.17 7.93
CA GLY A 124 -4.18 12.89 8.14
C GLY A 124 -3.18 12.48 7.08
N THR A 125 -3.05 13.23 5.96
CA THR A 125 -2.06 12.92 4.91
C THR A 125 -0.62 13.04 5.42
N VAL A 126 -0.34 13.98 6.30
CA VAL A 126 1.00 14.20 6.86
C VAL A 126 1.09 13.61 8.26
N GLY A 127 1.91 12.59 8.41
CA GLY A 127 2.25 11.99 9.70
C GLY A 127 3.73 12.18 10.05
N LYS A 128 4.07 11.89 11.31
CA LYS A 128 5.46 12.03 11.78
C LYS A 128 6.45 11.08 11.07
N CYS A 129 5.98 9.91 10.61
CA CYS A 129 6.82 8.89 9.97
C CYS A 129 6.27 8.42 8.63
N TYR A 130 5.36 9.15 8.04
CA TYR A 130 4.80 8.84 6.73
C TYR A 130 4.30 10.09 6.02
N LEU A 131 4.19 9.99 4.71
CA LEU A 131 3.46 10.92 3.86
C LEU A 131 2.43 10.14 3.03
N GLY A 132 1.16 10.54 3.10
CA GLY A 132 0.08 9.95 2.33
C GLY A 132 0.30 10.13 0.83
N ASN A 133 -0.25 9.21 0.04
CA ASN A 133 -0.13 9.25 -1.40
C ASN A 133 -1.47 9.17 -2.14
N TRP A 134 -2.46 8.46 -1.62
CA TRP A 134 -3.87 8.47 -2.04
C TRP A 134 -4.77 7.86 -0.99
N ILE A 135 -6.07 8.08 -1.10
CA ILE A 135 -7.08 7.38 -0.32
C ILE A 135 -7.72 6.31 -1.22
N ASN A 136 -7.68 5.05 -0.79
CA ASN A 136 -8.47 3.99 -1.41
C ASN A 136 -9.91 4.03 -0.90
N ALA A 137 -10.87 3.93 -1.80
CA ALA A 137 -12.15 3.35 -1.48
C ALA A 137 -12.02 1.82 -1.58
N ASN A 138 -12.58 1.11 -0.61
CA ASN A 138 -12.66 -0.34 -0.61
C ASN A 138 -14.14 -0.77 -0.70
N PRO A 139 -14.85 -0.51 -1.79
CA PRO A 139 -16.27 -0.79 -1.86
C PRO A 139 -16.54 -2.29 -1.91
N ILE A 140 -17.75 -2.68 -1.50
CA ILE A 140 -18.32 -3.96 -1.91
C ILE A 140 -18.67 -3.83 -3.38
N ALA A 141 -18.24 -4.80 -4.17
CA ALA A 141 -18.56 -4.91 -5.59
C ALA A 141 -18.91 -6.34 -5.96
N TYR A 142 -19.53 -6.52 -7.11
CA TYR A 142 -19.85 -7.83 -7.66
C TYR A 142 -19.63 -7.88 -9.17
N ARG A 143 -19.42 -9.08 -9.67
CA ARG A 143 -19.41 -9.33 -11.11
C ARG A 143 -20.84 -9.24 -11.65
N THR A 144 -21.06 -8.37 -12.64
CA THR A 144 -22.38 -8.12 -13.20
C THR A 144 -22.98 -9.37 -13.87
N ASP A 145 -22.11 -10.26 -14.41
CA ASP A 145 -22.55 -11.53 -14.99
C ASP A 145 -22.98 -12.58 -13.97
N ALA A 146 -22.51 -12.48 -12.72
CA ALA A 146 -22.99 -13.32 -11.62
C ALA A 146 -24.37 -12.88 -11.11
N PHE A 147 -24.72 -11.59 -11.26
CA PHE A 147 -26.02 -11.01 -10.87
C PHE A 147 -26.58 -10.14 -12.01
N PRO A 148 -27.06 -10.76 -13.12
CA PRO A 148 -27.41 -10.04 -14.32
C PRO A 148 -28.73 -9.23 -14.22
N ASP A 149 -29.64 -9.60 -13.29
CA ASP A 149 -30.86 -8.84 -13.03
C ASP A 149 -30.57 -7.72 -12.01
N ALA A 150 -30.36 -6.51 -12.48
CA ALA A 150 -30.02 -5.36 -11.63
C ALA A 150 -31.11 -5.07 -10.55
N ALA A 151 -32.38 -5.45 -10.80
CA ALA A 151 -33.44 -5.26 -9.81
C ALA A 151 -33.28 -6.19 -8.60
N LYS A 152 -32.69 -7.37 -8.81
CA LYS A 152 -32.48 -8.42 -7.82
C LYS A 152 -31.02 -8.54 -7.37
N ALA A 153 -30.11 -7.74 -7.92
CA ALA A 153 -28.71 -7.74 -7.55
C ALA A 153 -28.48 -7.21 -6.13
N PRO A 154 -27.36 -7.59 -5.46
CA PRO A 154 -27.02 -7.10 -4.13
C PRO A 154 -26.80 -5.57 -4.15
N LYS A 155 -27.26 -4.87 -3.08
CA LYS A 155 -27.22 -3.42 -2.99
C LYS A 155 -26.63 -2.90 -1.67
N THR A 156 -26.62 -3.74 -0.64
CA THR A 156 -26.27 -3.33 0.72
C THR A 156 -25.11 -4.15 1.29
N VAL A 157 -24.49 -3.65 2.35
CA VAL A 157 -23.51 -4.43 3.14
C VAL A 157 -24.15 -5.72 3.67
N ALA A 158 -25.42 -5.68 4.12
CA ALA A 158 -26.13 -6.87 4.60
C ALA A 158 -26.29 -7.93 3.51
N ASP A 159 -26.52 -7.53 2.25
CA ASP A 159 -26.63 -8.45 1.11
C ASP A 159 -25.32 -9.22 0.86
N PHE A 160 -24.15 -8.62 1.14
CA PHE A 160 -22.86 -9.31 1.06
C PHE A 160 -22.79 -10.51 2.01
N PHE A 161 -23.39 -10.41 3.19
CA PHE A 161 -23.40 -11.47 4.20
C PHE A 161 -24.57 -12.44 4.07
N ASP A 162 -25.58 -12.15 3.24
CA ASP A 162 -26.72 -13.03 3.00
C ASP A 162 -26.44 -14.00 1.85
N VAL A 163 -25.70 -15.08 2.17
CA VAL A 163 -25.35 -16.13 1.18
C VAL A 163 -26.53 -17.00 0.72
N LYS A 164 -27.66 -16.90 1.41
CA LYS A 164 -28.91 -17.63 1.01
C LYS A 164 -29.64 -16.85 -0.08
N LYS A 165 -29.82 -15.55 0.12
CA LYS A 165 -30.49 -14.67 -0.84
C LYS A 165 -29.60 -14.37 -2.07
N PHE A 166 -28.30 -14.20 -1.84
CA PHE A 166 -27.31 -13.94 -2.89
C PHE A 166 -26.25 -15.05 -2.88
N PRO A 167 -26.56 -16.22 -3.46
CA PRO A 167 -25.58 -17.30 -3.55
C PRO A 167 -24.38 -16.90 -4.41
N GLY A 168 -23.24 -17.55 -4.17
CA GLY A 168 -22.00 -17.30 -4.91
C GLY A 168 -20.79 -17.15 -3.98
N LYS A 169 -19.61 -17.08 -4.57
CA LYS A 169 -18.34 -16.96 -3.84
C LYS A 169 -18.06 -15.52 -3.45
N ARG A 170 -17.66 -15.35 -2.17
CA ARG A 170 -17.16 -14.06 -1.65
C ARG A 170 -15.65 -14.00 -1.76
N GLY A 171 -15.11 -12.79 -1.88
CA GLY A 171 -13.69 -12.52 -1.81
C GLY A 171 -13.40 -11.34 -0.90
N VAL A 172 -12.52 -11.54 0.06
CA VAL A 172 -12.03 -10.49 0.95
C VAL A 172 -10.53 -10.58 1.12
N LEU A 173 -9.92 -9.48 1.49
CA LEU A 173 -8.51 -9.43 1.84
C LEU A 173 -8.34 -9.74 3.33
N THR A 174 -7.26 -10.46 3.67
CA THR A 174 -6.89 -10.69 5.08
C THR A 174 -6.19 -9.49 5.70
N ASN A 175 -5.72 -8.55 4.87
CA ASN A 175 -5.13 -7.30 5.33
C ASN A 175 -6.20 -6.39 5.92
N ILE A 176 -6.06 -6.04 7.20
CA ILE A 176 -7.01 -5.21 7.96
C ILE A 176 -7.18 -3.79 7.41
N GLN A 177 -6.23 -3.29 6.62
CA GLN A 177 -6.31 -1.97 5.96
C GLN A 177 -7.40 -1.88 4.88
N ASN A 178 -7.97 -3.00 4.45
CA ASN A 178 -8.96 -3.02 3.39
C ASN A 178 -10.40 -3.10 3.89
N GLY A 179 -10.63 -2.77 5.15
CA GLY A 179 -11.97 -2.58 5.71
C GLY A 179 -12.75 -3.86 6.00
N VAL A 180 -12.12 -5.03 5.99
CA VAL A 180 -12.83 -6.32 6.20
C VAL A 180 -13.52 -6.41 7.55
N LEU A 181 -12.92 -5.85 8.62
CA LEU A 181 -13.49 -5.86 9.97
C LEU A 181 -14.64 -4.85 10.08
N GLU A 182 -14.47 -3.67 9.51
CA GLU A 182 -15.51 -2.64 9.43
C GLU A 182 -16.74 -3.16 8.69
N TYR A 183 -16.55 -3.80 7.53
CA TYR A 183 -17.65 -4.41 6.78
C TYR A 183 -18.33 -5.53 7.53
N ALA A 184 -17.59 -6.33 8.29
CA ALA A 184 -18.19 -7.36 9.13
C ALA A 184 -19.08 -6.74 10.22
N LEU A 185 -18.63 -5.67 10.87
CA LEU A 185 -19.43 -4.96 11.89
C LEU A 185 -20.64 -4.25 11.26
N LEU A 186 -20.48 -3.60 10.12
CA LEU A 186 -21.61 -3.02 9.37
C LEU A 186 -22.64 -4.09 9.00
N GLY A 187 -22.18 -5.25 8.49
CA GLY A 187 -23.04 -6.40 8.18
C GLY A 187 -23.70 -7.03 9.40
N ASP A 188 -23.17 -6.80 10.60
CA ASP A 188 -23.75 -7.21 11.89
C ASP A 188 -24.58 -6.09 12.55
N GLY A 189 -24.87 -5.01 11.83
CA GLY A 189 -25.76 -3.93 12.23
C GLY A 189 -25.11 -2.83 13.07
N VAL A 190 -23.80 -2.75 13.15
CA VAL A 190 -23.11 -1.59 13.76
C VAL A 190 -23.28 -0.38 12.84
N ALA A 191 -23.76 0.72 13.39
CA ALA A 191 -23.92 1.96 12.65
C ALA A 191 -22.54 2.58 12.30
N PRO A 192 -22.36 3.19 11.13
CA PRO A 192 -21.12 3.81 10.72
C PRO A 192 -20.51 4.75 11.76
N GLU A 193 -21.36 5.51 12.45
CA GLU A 193 -20.96 6.51 13.46
C GLU A 193 -20.50 5.89 14.80
N LYS A 194 -20.71 4.56 14.95
CA LYS A 194 -20.33 3.77 16.15
C LYS A 194 -19.25 2.73 15.82
N MET A 195 -18.53 2.90 14.72
CA MET A 195 -17.58 1.93 14.24
C MET A 195 -16.40 1.72 15.19
N TYR A 196 -15.88 2.80 15.74
CA TYR A 196 -14.72 2.74 16.62
C TYR A 196 -15.07 3.01 18.09
N PRO A 197 -14.41 2.28 19.04
CA PRO A 197 -13.40 1.24 18.83
C PRO A 197 -13.98 -0.03 18.19
N LEU A 198 -13.22 -0.69 17.31
CA LEU A 198 -13.68 -1.93 16.66
C LEU A 198 -13.86 -3.06 17.68
N ASP A 199 -15.02 -3.74 17.61
CA ASP A 199 -15.24 -5.02 18.28
C ASP A 199 -14.73 -6.15 17.38
N VAL A 200 -13.43 -6.43 17.44
CA VAL A 200 -12.76 -7.41 16.58
C VAL A 200 -13.35 -8.81 16.75
N PRO A 201 -13.58 -9.34 17.96
CA PRO A 201 -14.22 -10.66 18.13
C PRO A 201 -15.58 -10.75 17.45
N ARG A 202 -16.40 -9.70 17.56
CA ARG A 202 -17.71 -9.62 16.89
C ARG A 202 -17.57 -9.62 15.37
N ALA A 203 -16.63 -8.85 14.83
CA ALA A 203 -16.34 -8.83 13.40
C ALA A 203 -15.95 -10.22 12.87
N LEU A 204 -15.02 -10.90 13.55
CA LEU A 204 -14.57 -12.24 13.18
C LEU A 204 -15.71 -13.26 13.23
N LYS A 205 -16.56 -13.23 14.27
CA LYS A 205 -17.76 -14.05 14.37
C LYS A 205 -18.73 -13.81 13.21
N LYS A 206 -18.85 -12.56 12.74
CA LYS A 206 -19.67 -12.25 11.56
C LYS A 206 -19.06 -12.84 10.29
N LEU A 207 -17.75 -12.77 10.11
CA LEU A 207 -17.05 -13.38 8.98
C LEU A 207 -17.20 -14.91 8.98
N ASP A 208 -17.29 -15.56 10.13
CA ASP A 208 -17.56 -17.00 10.22
C ASP A 208 -18.87 -17.40 9.54
N THR A 209 -19.88 -16.52 9.53
CA THR A 209 -21.18 -16.82 8.90
C THR A 209 -21.10 -17.04 7.39
N ILE A 210 -20.04 -16.57 6.76
CA ILE A 210 -19.79 -16.69 5.31
C ILE A 210 -18.49 -17.43 4.98
N ARG A 211 -17.77 -17.96 6.00
CA ARG A 211 -16.42 -18.54 5.85
C ARG A 211 -16.35 -19.60 4.75
N SER A 212 -17.30 -20.53 4.69
CA SER A 212 -17.31 -21.63 3.72
C SER A 212 -17.51 -21.20 2.27
N GLN A 213 -18.05 -20.00 2.03
CA GLN A 213 -18.24 -19.41 0.70
C GLN A 213 -17.21 -18.32 0.40
N THR A 214 -16.22 -18.06 1.27
CA THR A 214 -15.33 -16.91 1.15
C THR A 214 -13.90 -17.34 0.85
N THR A 215 -13.31 -16.70 -0.16
CA THR A 215 -11.87 -16.70 -0.42
C THR A 215 -11.23 -15.58 0.39
N PHE A 216 -10.40 -15.95 1.35
CA PHE A 216 -9.57 -15.02 2.14
C PHE A 216 -8.22 -14.85 1.43
N ALA A 217 -8.11 -13.80 0.63
CA ALA A 217 -6.92 -13.58 -0.17
C ALA A 217 -5.80 -12.88 0.63
N PRO A 218 -4.56 -13.35 0.57
CA PRO A 218 -3.44 -12.80 1.36
C PRO A 218 -2.98 -11.42 0.88
N ASN A 219 -3.30 -11.04 -0.35
CA ASN A 219 -2.93 -9.75 -0.92
C ASN A 219 -3.86 -9.34 -2.06
N VAL A 220 -3.80 -8.06 -2.42
CA VAL A 220 -4.67 -7.45 -3.44
C VAL A 220 -4.51 -8.08 -4.83
N GLY A 221 -3.30 -8.53 -5.20
CA GLY A 221 -3.04 -9.17 -6.49
C GLY A 221 -3.73 -10.53 -6.61
N ALA A 222 -3.69 -11.34 -5.54
CA ALA A 222 -4.35 -12.63 -5.51
C ALA A 222 -5.88 -12.50 -5.63
N LEU A 223 -6.48 -11.53 -4.92
CA LEU A 223 -7.92 -11.30 -5.03
C LEU A 223 -8.30 -10.74 -6.40
N GLN A 224 -7.52 -9.80 -6.94
CA GLN A 224 -7.72 -9.27 -8.29
C GLN A 224 -7.72 -10.39 -9.35
N GLN A 225 -6.77 -11.32 -9.27
CA GLN A 225 -6.72 -12.48 -10.17
C GLN A 225 -7.94 -13.38 -10.01
N ALA A 226 -8.36 -13.69 -8.78
CA ALA A 226 -9.52 -14.53 -8.52
C ALA A 226 -10.82 -13.91 -9.08
N VAL A 227 -10.98 -12.58 -8.96
CA VAL A 227 -12.10 -11.85 -9.56
C VAL A 227 -12.04 -11.90 -11.09
N GLY A 228 -10.89 -11.58 -11.70
CA GLY A 228 -10.71 -11.59 -13.14
C GLY A 228 -10.88 -12.99 -13.76
N ALA A 229 -10.53 -14.06 -13.04
CA ALA A 229 -10.73 -15.44 -13.43
C ALA A 229 -12.17 -15.98 -13.19
N GLY A 230 -13.08 -15.15 -12.65
CA GLY A 230 -14.44 -15.56 -12.35
C GLY A 230 -14.61 -16.54 -11.17
N GLN A 231 -13.63 -16.61 -10.29
CA GLN A 231 -13.64 -17.49 -9.12
C GLN A 231 -14.37 -16.88 -7.92
N VAL A 232 -14.64 -15.58 -7.98
CA VAL A 232 -15.30 -14.78 -6.94
C VAL A 232 -16.40 -13.94 -7.57
N ASP A 233 -17.58 -13.93 -6.94
CA ASP A 233 -18.77 -13.26 -7.46
C ASP A 233 -19.03 -11.90 -6.79
N MET A 234 -18.87 -11.81 -5.47
CA MET A 234 -18.94 -10.59 -4.68
C MET A 234 -17.65 -10.41 -3.88
N PHE A 235 -17.15 -9.18 -3.78
CA PHE A 235 -15.85 -8.96 -3.17
C PHE A 235 -15.71 -7.56 -2.57
N ILE A 236 -14.76 -7.43 -1.64
CA ILE A 236 -14.28 -6.16 -1.12
C ILE A 236 -12.88 -5.97 -1.69
N LEU A 237 -12.73 -5.02 -2.63
CA LEU A 237 -11.47 -4.80 -3.33
C LEU A 237 -11.26 -3.29 -3.56
N PRO A 238 -10.04 -2.76 -3.37
CA PRO A 238 -9.77 -1.33 -3.58
C PRO A 238 -10.09 -0.86 -4.99
N ASP A 239 -10.57 0.38 -5.11
CA ASP A 239 -10.78 1.10 -6.37
C ASP A 239 -9.58 0.99 -7.32
N SER A 240 -8.37 1.13 -6.79
CA SER A 240 -7.11 0.97 -7.52
C SER A 240 -6.90 -0.41 -8.17
N ARG A 241 -7.76 -1.38 -7.88
CA ARG A 241 -7.78 -2.72 -8.50
C ARG A 241 -9.02 -2.95 -9.34
N LEU A 242 -10.12 -2.24 -9.04
CA LEU A 242 -11.34 -2.32 -9.83
C LEU A 242 -11.14 -1.70 -11.21
N VAL A 243 -10.51 -0.54 -11.30
CA VAL A 243 -10.27 0.14 -12.59
C VAL A 243 -9.47 -0.74 -13.57
N PRO A 244 -8.31 -1.31 -13.22
CA PRO A 244 -7.61 -2.23 -14.11
C PRO A 244 -8.42 -3.47 -14.52
N LEU A 245 -9.21 -4.06 -13.61
CA LEU A 245 -10.11 -5.17 -13.94
C LEU A 245 -11.16 -4.77 -14.96
N MET A 246 -11.81 -3.62 -14.77
CA MET A 246 -12.81 -3.09 -15.71
C MET A 246 -12.18 -2.75 -17.06
N ASN A 247 -10.95 -2.19 -17.07
CA ASN A 247 -10.21 -1.91 -18.30
C ASN A 247 -9.81 -3.19 -19.06
N SER A 248 -9.64 -4.31 -18.36
CA SER A 248 -9.40 -5.63 -18.97
C SER A 248 -10.67 -6.36 -19.43
N GLY A 249 -11.85 -5.72 -19.26
CA GLY A 249 -13.12 -6.24 -19.73
C GLY A 249 -13.97 -6.97 -18.67
N THR A 250 -13.51 -7.06 -17.43
CA THR A 250 -14.32 -7.63 -16.33
C THR A 250 -15.49 -6.69 -16.03
N LYS A 251 -16.72 -7.21 -16.12
CA LYS A 251 -17.92 -6.42 -15.84
C LYS A 251 -18.18 -6.40 -14.34
N ILE A 252 -18.03 -5.22 -13.73
CA ILE A 252 -18.13 -5.00 -12.28
C ILE A 252 -19.19 -3.93 -12.01
N THR A 253 -20.00 -4.18 -10.98
CA THR A 253 -20.92 -3.19 -10.39
C THR A 253 -20.53 -2.98 -8.92
N VAL A 254 -20.42 -1.72 -8.51
CA VAL A 254 -20.13 -1.28 -7.14
C VAL A 254 -21.46 -1.07 -6.41
N THR A 255 -21.52 -1.48 -5.14
CA THR A 255 -22.63 -1.13 -4.25
C THR A 255 -22.26 0.12 -3.44
N TRP A 256 -23.17 1.12 -3.42
CA TRP A 256 -22.96 2.42 -2.78
C TRP A 256 -23.82 2.60 -1.53
N ASP A 257 -23.88 1.57 -0.67
CA ASP A 257 -24.56 1.63 0.63
C ASP A 257 -23.68 2.29 1.71
N VAL A 258 -22.57 1.62 2.04
CA VAL A 258 -21.51 2.16 2.87
C VAL A 258 -20.18 1.81 2.22
N THR A 259 -19.27 2.77 2.17
CA THR A 259 -17.91 2.55 1.64
C THR A 259 -16.88 2.80 2.73
N VAL A 260 -16.00 1.83 2.94
CA VAL A 260 -14.85 1.98 3.83
C VAL A 260 -13.68 2.55 3.04
N THR A 261 -13.07 3.62 3.56
CA THR A 261 -11.90 4.26 2.95
C THR A 261 -10.67 4.12 3.85
N ALA A 262 -9.50 4.03 3.21
CA ALA A 262 -8.24 3.95 3.91
C ALA A 262 -7.16 4.78 3.19
N LEU A 263 -6.41 5.56 3.96
CA LEU A 263 -5.26 6.28 3.46
C LEU A 263 -4.11 5.31 3.21
N ASN A 264 -3.46 5.43 2.07
CA ASN A 264 -2.17 4.81 1.78
C ASN A 264 -1.06 5.83 1.96
N ALA A 265 0.13 5.36 2.33
CA ALA A 265 1.25 6.23 2.57
C ALA A 265 2.58 5.60 2.15
N PHE A 266 3.59 6.43 2.07
CA PHE A 266 4.99 6.03 2.00
C PHE A 266 5.70 6.37 3.30
N ALA A 267 6.59 5.47 3.70
CA ALA A 267 7.50 5.68 4.82
C ALA A 267 8.93 5.30 4.42
N ILE A 268 9.89 5.80 5.16
CA ILE A 268 11.31 5.53 4.96
C ILE A 268 11.78 4.61 6.08
N PRO A 269 12.29 3.40 5.78
CA PRO A 269 12.83 2.52 6.80
C PRO A 269 13.99 3.18 7.55
N LYS A 270 14.02 2.99 8.87
CA LYS A 270 15.05 3.56 9.73
C LYS A 270 16.43 3.02 9.38
N GLY A 271 17.36 3.93 9.12
CA GLY A 271 18.72 3.59 8.68
C GLY A 271 18.85 3.36 7.18
N SER A 272 17.86 3.78 6.37
CA SER A 272 18.04 3.87 4.92
C SER A 272 19.25 4.73 4.57
N PRO A 273 20.17 4.24 3.72
CA PRO A 273 21.34 4.99 3.31
C PRO A 273 21.00 6.23 2.45
N ASN A 274 19.79 6.24 1.87
CA ASN A 274 19.34 7.28 0.95
C ASN A 274 18.18 8.12 1.55
N LYS A 275 18.09 8.23 2.90
CA LYS A 275 16.98 8.89 3.61
C LYS A 275 16.59 10.24 2.99
N GLU A 276 17.55 11.15 2.76
CA GLU A 276 17.25 12.49 2.26
C GLU A 276 16.76 12.48 0.80
N ALA A 277 17.33 11.64 -0.05
CA ALA A 277 16.83 11.46 -1.41
C ALA A 277 15.44 10.85 -1.45
N ALA A 278 15.18 9.85 -0.57
CA ALA A 278 13.87 9.24 -0.41
C ALA A 278 12.83 10.26 0.10
N ARG A 279 13.19 11.14 1.07
CA ARG A 279 12.32 12.21 1.58
C ARG A 279 11.93 13.17 0.45
N ARG A 280 12.92 13.68 -0.30
CA ARG A 280 12.66 14.57 -1.45
C ARG A 280 11.75 13.93 -2.48
N PHE A 281 11.94 12.63 -2.75
CA PHE A 281 11.08 11.92 -3.69
C PHE A 281 9.62 11.82 -3.16
N ILE A 282 9.41 11.39 -1.92
CA ILE A 282 8.04 11.25 -1.41
C ILE A 282 7.31 12.58 -1.28
N GLU A 283 8.00 13.69 -1.11
CA GLU A 283 7.41 15.04 -1.11
C GLU A 283 6.80 15.42 -2.46
N THR A 284 7.35 14.91 -3.57
CA THR A 284 6.79 15.19 -4.90
C THR A 284 5.51 14.41 -5.20
N VAL A 285 5.25 13.31 -4.49
CA VAL A 285 4.04 12.49 -4.74
C VAL A 285 2.75 13.18 -4.32
N VAL A 286 2.83 14.20 -3.46
CA VAL A 286 1.65 14.97 -3.02
C VAL A 286 1.41 16.24 -3.87
N SER A 287 2.24 16.51 -4.89
CA SER A 287 1.99 17.60 -5.83
C SER A 287 0.67 17.38 -6.59
N PRO A 288 -0.04 18.46 -7.00
CA PRO A 288 -1.26 18.31 -7.78
C PRO A 288 -1.09 17.39 -8.99
N GLN A 289 0.00 17.54 -9.75
CA GLN A 289 0.28 16.76 -10.94
C GLN A 289 0.46 15.27 -10.65
N SER A 290 1.19 14.92 -9.58
CA SER A 290 1.39 13.54 -9.17
C SER A 290 0.09 12.90 -8.70
N VAL A 291 -0.71 13.65 -7.94
CA VAL A 291 -2.02 13.20 -7.44
C VAL A 291 -3.02 13.05 -8.57
N GLU A 292 -3.05 13.95 -9.56
CA GLU A 292 -3.85 13.82 -10.79
C GLU A 292 -3.49 12.53 -11.53
N ALA A 293 -2.20 12.37 -11.85
CA ALA A 293 -1.72 11.23 -12.63
C ALA A 293 -2.04 9.86 -11.98
N ILE A 294 -1.89 9.73 -10.67
CA ILE A 294 -2.21 8.46 -9.98
C ILE A 294 -3.71 8.24 -9.88
N SER A 295 -4.50 9.30 -9.65
CA SER A 295 -5.96 9.20 -9.59
C SER A 295 -6.56 8.84 -10.96
N GLU A 296 -6.03 9.39 -12.03
CA GLU A 296 -6.42 9.04 -13.42
C GLU A 296 -6.10 7.58 -13.76
N ALA A 297 -4.92 7.11 -13.31
CA ALA A 297 -4.48 5.74 -13.59
C ALA A 297 -5.27 4.68 -12.81
N LEU A 298 -5.65 4.96 -11.56
CA LEU A 298 -6.17 3.98 -10.62
C LEU A 298 -7.60 4.24 -10.12
N GLY A 299 -8.17 5.43 -10.36
CA GLY A 299 -9.47 5.83 -9.84
C GLY A 299 -9.46 6.14 -8.34
N THR A 300 -8.30 6.36 -7.74
CA THR A 300 -8.17 6.64 -6.31
C THR A 300 -8.63 8.05 -5.96
N GLN A 301 -9.02 8.26 -4.69
CA GLN A 301 -9.40 9.60 -4.24
C GLN A 301 -8.15 10.47 -4.06
N PRO A 302 -8.15 11.70 -4.62
CA PRO A 302 -7.07 12.67 -4.43
C PRO A 302 -6.86 13.04 -2.96
N ILE A 303 -5.60 13.19 -2.56
CA ILE A 303 -5.21 13.69 -1.24
C ILE A 303 -4.84 15.17 -1.26
N ASN A 304 -4.70 15.76 -2.44
CA ASN A 304 -4.43 17.19 -2.65
C ASN A 304 -5.67 17.84 -3.27
N THR A 305 -6.22 18.83 -2.59
CA THR A 305 -7.47 19.52 -2.99
C THR A 305 -7.29 20.42 -4.21
N ALA A 306 -6.05 20.76 -4.59
CA ALA A 306 -5.73 21.50 -5.80
C ALA A 306 -5.66 20.62 -7.05
N ALA A 307 -5.59 19.29 -6.89
CA ALA A 307 -5.57 18.33 -8.00
C ALA A 307 -6.90 18.29 -8.75
N LYS A 308 -6.83 18.24 -10.07
CA LYS A 308 -7.99 18.24 -10.99
C LYS A 308 -7.89 17.07 -11.98
N ALA A 309 -7.95 15.84 -11.45
CA ALA A 309 -7.84 14.63 -12.25
C ALA A 309 -8.99 14.50 -13.27
N THR A 310 -8.67 14.14 -14.51
CA THR A 310 -9.63 13.81 -15.57
C THR A 310 -9.83 12.29 -15.60
N LEU A 311 -10.85 11.82 -14.91
CA LEU A 311 -11.09 10.39 -14.73
C LEU A 311 -11.69 9.74 -15.98
N SER A 312 -11.18 8.56 -16.33
CA SER A 312 -11.81 7.68 -17.31
C SER A 312 -13.20 7.23 -16.86
N GLU A 313 -14.04 6.75 -17.80
CA GLU A 313 -15.38 6.25 -17.47
C GLU A 313 -15.36 5.17 -16.37
N ASN A 314 -14.40 4.24 -16.43
CA ASN A 314 -14.28 3.19 -15.40
C ASN A 314 -13.79 3.76 -14.06
N ALA A 315 -12.88 4.73 -14.06
CA ALA A 315 -12.45 5.39 -12.84
C ALA A 315 -13.60 6.19 -12.20
N GLN A 316 -14.43 6.86 -13.00
CA GLN A 316 -15.62 7.56 -12.48
C GLN A 316 -16.61 6.61 -11.79
N LYS A 317 -16.78 5.37 -12.29
CA LYS A 317 -17.70 4.37 -11.72
C LYS A 317 -17.28 3.89 -10.33
N VAL A 318 -16.02 4.04 -9.95
CA VAL A 318 -15.47 3.58 -8.64
C VAL A 318 -15.10 4.72 -7.71
N GLN A 319 -15.23 5.97 -8.14
CA GLN A 319 -14.90 7.15 -7.36
C GLN A 319 -15.84 7.31 -6.17
N VAL A 320 -15.29 7.24 -4.95
CA VAL A 320 -16.09 7.40 -3.72
C VAL A 320 -16.67 8.81 -3.55
N ALA A 321 -15.99 9.82 -4.05
CA ALA A 321 -16.49 11.21 -4.09
C ALA A 321 -17.40 11.49 -5.31
N GLY A 322 -17.64 10.50 -6.17
CA GLY A 322 -18.47 10.65 -7.35
C GLY A 322 -19.97 10.74 -7.04
N PRO A 323 -20.77 11.30 -7.96
CA PRO A 323 -22.21 11.49 -7.74
C PRO A 323 -23.00 10.16 -7.64
N GLN A 324 -22.42 9.05 -8.08
CA GLN A 324 -23.01 7.72 -7.95
C GLN A 324 -22.96 7.17 -6.52
N ASN A 325 -22.05 7.68 -5.67
CA ASN A 325 -21.99 7.29 -4.27
C ASN A 325 -23.02 8.10 -3.48
N THR A 326 -24.15 7.48 -3.22
CA THR A 326 -25.23 8.06 -2.39
C THR A 326 -25.19 7.52 -0.95
N GLY A 327 -24.27 6.65 -0.65
CA GLY A 327 -24.10 5.99 0.65
C GLY A 327 -23.21 6.76 1.61
N LYS A 328 -23.00 6.15 2.77
CA LYS A 328 -22.13 6.69 3.81
C LYS A 328 -20.67 6.28 3.56
N VAL A 329 -19.74 7.08 4.08
CA VAL A 329 -18.31 6.76 4.09
C VAL A 329 -17.84 6.54 5.52
N VAL A 330 -17.13 5.45 5.75
CA VAL A 330 -16.40 5.14 6.99
C VAL A 330 -14.91 5.22 6.67
N GLN A 331 -14.25 6.24 7.18
CA GLN A 331 -12.80 6.33 7.10
C GLN A 331 -12.18 5.51 8.20
N GLN A 332 -11.17 4.70 7.87
CA GLN A 332 -10.40 3.95 8.87
C GLN A 332 -9.70 4.92 9.84
N ASP A 333 -9.86 4.65 11.14
CA ASP A 333 -9.27 5.45 12.21
C ASP A 333 -7.79 5.07 12.40
N VAL A 334 -6.91 5.91 11.85
CA VAL A 334 -5.45 5.73 11.91
C VAL A 334 -4.95 5.72 13.36
N ASP A 335 -5.52 6.58 14.23
CA ASP A 335 -5.10 6.68 15.63
C ASP A 335 -5.49 5.44 16.42
N TRP A 336 -6.69 4.92 16.19
CA TRP A 336 -7.11 3.67 16.82
C TRP A 336 -6.27 2.50 16.34
N TYR A 337 -6.10 2.35 15.03
CA TYR A 337 -5.28 1.27 14.47
C TYR A 337 -3.82 1.37 14.90
N SER A 338 -3.24 2.56 14.99
CA SER A 338 -1.84 2.71 15.42
C SER A 338 -1.56 2.16 16.83
N LYS A 339 -2.57 2.17 17.69
CA LYS A 339 -2.48 1.64 19.07
C LYS A 339 -2.79 0.14 19.14
N ASN A 340 -3.48 -0.42 18.15
CA ASN A 340 -4.04 -1.78 18.21
C ASN A 340 -3.54 -2.66 17.06
N PHE A 341 -2.71 -2.17 16.13
CA PHE A 341 -2.39 -2.81 14.86
C PHE A 341 -1.89 -4.25 15.01
N ASP A 342 -0.86 -4.46 15.84
CA ASP A 342 -0.26 -5.78 16.06
C ASP A 342 -1.24 -6.75 16.74
N GLN A 343 -2.01 -6.25 17.71
CA GLN A 343 -3.01 -7.05 18.41
C GLN A 343 -4.11 -7.51 17.45
N VAL A 344 -4.63 -6.60 16.63
CA VAL A 344 -5.69 -6.91 15.66
C VAL A 344 -5.18 -7.88 14.59
N ASN A 345 -3.97 -7.65 14.04
CA ASN A 345 -3.35 -8.58 13.11
C ASN A 345 -3.17 -9.98 13.70
N THR A 346 -2.74 -10.06 14.96
CA THR A 346 -2.59 -11.34 15.67
C THR A 346 -3.93 -12.05 15.81
N GLN A 347 -5.00 -11.33 16.19
CA GLN A 347 -6.35 -11.91 16.30
C GLN A 347 -6.87 -12.43 14.96
N VAL A 348 -6.70 -11.62 13.87
CA VAL A 348 -7.10 -12.02 12.51
C VAL A 348 -6.31 -13.24 12.04
N ASN A 349 -4.99 -13.24 12.21
CA ASN A 349 -4.14 -14.36 11.81
C ASN A 349 -4.48 -15.65 12.56
N ASN A 350 -4.70 -15.59 13.88
CA ASN A 350 -5.12 -16.73 14.68
C ASN A 350 -6.49 -17.25 14.21
N TRP A 351 -7.43 -16.36 13.94
CA TRP A 351 -8.75 -16.71 13.42
C TRP A 351 -8.66 -17.37 12.03
N LEU A 352 -7.75 -16.94 11.16
CA LEU A 352 -7.59 -17.53 9.83
C LEU A 352 -7.13 -18.98 9.86
N VAL A 353 -6.28 -19.35 10.81
CA VAL A 353 -5.74 -20.74 10.92
C VAL A 353 -6.63 -21.67 11.73
N GLY A 354 -7.71 -21.21 12.34
CA GLY A 354 -8.72 -22.01 13.03
C GLY A 354 -8.74 -21.83 14.49
#